data_d1043c59cb4cf46ea0dd10c84336e6a4
#
_entry.id   d1043c59cb4cf46ea0dd10c84336e6a4
#
_cell.length_a   1.000
_cell.length_b   1.000
_cell.length_c   1.000
_cell.angle_alpha   90.00
_cell.angle_beta   90.00
_cell.angle_gamma   90.00
#
_symmetry.space_group_name_H-M   'P 1'
#
loop_
_entity.id
_entity.type
_entity.pdbx_description
1 polymer ?
#
loop_
_entity_poly.entity_id
_entity_poly.type
_entity_poly.pdbx_seq_one_letter_code
_entity_poly.pdbx_strand_id
1 'polypeptide(L)'
;LSTRPKKRTPSHGECGHLIGFGVCGSTTNINSAVSTGAANSLADLLQALEDERNLPRSVAVLQKMLARHRDRQTVQTMIATGQVLWADDIACLIVERKIDAGLVPALLPEARVVMVTSPMPPGSPRRWRIRVRLGLQAEGLMLNTLGLPDSGGRWNALSTSRLGGIDMAPEEYLQRVRQAVDRADQA
;
A
#
# COMPACT_ATOMS: atom_id res chain seq x y z
N LEU A 1 -54.93 4.96 18.95
CA LEU A 1 -53.97 5.93 18.37
C LEU A 1 -52.68 5.84 19.16
N SER A 2 -51.76 4.97 18.68
CA SER A 2 -50.46 4.72 19.29
C SER A 2 -49.38 5.48 18.47
N THR A 3 -48.83 6.53 19.03
CA THR A 3 -47.75 7.29 18.43
C THR A 3 -46.41 6.65 18.82
N ARG A 4 -45.76 5.97 17.85
CA ARG A 4 -44.35 5.51 18.00
C ARG A 4 -43.41 6.71 17.98
N PRO A 5 -42.43 6.79 18.90
CA PRO A 5 -41.41 7.82 18.83
C PRO A 5 -40.48 7.56 17.64
N LYS A 6 -40.26 8.57 16.80
CA LYS A 6 -39.26 8.56 15.72
C LYS A 6 -37.85 8.43 16.33
N LYS A 7 -37.14 7.37 15.97
CA LYS A 7 -35.70 7.25 16.20
C LYS A 7 -35.00 8.39 15.45
N ARG A 8 -34.35 9.28 16.22
CA ARG A 8 -33.38 10.24 15.66
C ARG A 8 -32.18 9.46 15.18
N THR A 9 -31.90 9.50 13.90
CA THR A 9 -30.61 9.13 13.33
C THR A 9 -29.57 10.15 13.80
N PRO A 10 -28.42 9.74 14.36
CA PRO A 10 -27.37 10.69 14.69
C PRO A 10 -26.84 11.31 13.38
N SER A 11 -26.78 12.64 13.38
CA SER A 11 -26.24 13.40 12.25
C SER A 11 -24.74 13.06 12.07
N HIS A 12 -24.35 12.82 10.83
CA HIS A 12 -22.96 12.49 10.39
C HIS A 12 -21.93 13.61 10.62
N GLY A 13 -22.19 14.57 11.53
CA GLY A 13 -21.40 15.78 11.67
C GLY A 13 -20.33 15.81 12.76
N GLU A 14 -20.31 14.88 13.70
CA GLU A 14 -19.45 15.03 14.89
C GLU A 14 -18.23 14.11 14.98
N CYS A 15 -17.98 13.27 13.97
CA CYS A 15 -16.79 12.41 13.93
C CYS A 15 -15.54 13.04 13.27
N GLY A 16 -15.56 14.32 12.98
CA GLY A 16 -14.57 14.94 12.08
C GLY A 16 -13.26 15.39 12.71
N HIS A 17 -13.06 15.31 14.01
CA HIS A 17 -11.87 15.88 14.67
C HIS A 17 -11.06 14.93 15.55
N LEU A 18 -11.46 13.71 15.71
CA LEU A 18 -10.59 12.71 16.31
C LEU A 18 -9.79 12.07 15.18
N ILE A 19 -8.50 12.35 15.13
CA ILE A 19 -7.51 11.53 14.44
C ILE A 19 -8.03 10.11 14.53
N GLY A 20 -8.36 9.46 13.42
CA GLY A 20 -9.19 8.25 13.32
C GLY A 20 -8.77 7.01 14.13
N PHE A 21 -8.20 7.23 15.28
CA PHE A 21 -7.76 6.26 16.25
C PHE A 21 -8.80 5.97 17.34
N GLY A 22 -9.65 6.95 17.66
CA GLY A 22 -10.39 6.92 18.91
C GLY A 22 -11.76 6.24 18.83
N VAL A 23 -12.44 6.27 17.73
CA VAL A 23 -13.88 5.96 17.72
C VAL A 23 -14.21 4.52 17.38
N CYS A 24 -13.32 3.80 16.72
CA CYS A 24 -13.63 2.44 16.26
C CYS A 24 -12.68 1.35 16.75
N GLY A 25 -11.65 1.66 17.53
CA GLY A 25 -10.76 0.66 18.18
C GLY A 25 -10.18 -0.41 17.25
N SER A 26 -10.27 -0.24 15.92
CA SER A 26 -9.83 -1.23 14.97
C SER A 26 -8.47 -0.87 14.38
N THR A 27 -7.59 -1.85 14.29
CA THR A 27 -6.29 -1.74 13.61
C THR A 27 -6.40 -1.27 12.16
N THR A 28 -7.59 -1.40 11.56
CA THR A 28 -7.90 -0.94 10.22
C THR A 28 -7.90 0.59 10.12
N ASN A 29 -8.42 1.28 11.13
CA ASN A 29 -8.47 2.73 11.16
C ASN A 29 -7.09 3.36 11.35
N ILE A 30 -6.24 2.74 12.19
CA ILE A 30 -4.85 3.18 12.36
C ILE A 30 -4.08 3.04 11.05
N ASN A 31 -4.23 1.91 10.36
CA ASN A 31 -3.59 1.70 9.06
C ASN A 31 -4.08 2.71 8.00
N SER A 32 -5.37 3.03 8.01
CA SER A 32 -5.95 4.04 7.11
C SER A 32 -5.40 5.43 7.42
N ALA A 33 -5.40 5.84 8.69
CA ALA A 33 -4.87 7.14 9.11
C ALA A 33 -3.38 7.31 8.75
N VAL A 34 -2.57 6.26 8.94
CA VAL A 34 -1.15 6.29 8.54
C VAL A 34 -1.01 6.34 7.01
N SER A 35 -1.86 5.64 6.26
CA SER A 35 -1.83 5.63 4.80
C SER A 35 -2.25 6.97 4.20
N THR A 36 -3.23 7.64 4.79
CA THR A 36 -3.74 8.94 4.35
C THR A 36 -2.88 10.12 4.82
N GLY A 37 -1.87 9.88 5.67
CA GLY A 37 -1.06 10.95 6.27
C GLY A 37 -1.83 11.80 7.28
N ALA A 38 -2.96 11.34 7.78
CA ALA A 38 -3.79 12.06 8.76
C ALA A 38 -3.10 12.24 10.11
N ALA A 39 -2.10 11.42 10.42
CA ALA A 39 -1.24 11.59 11.58
C ALA A 39 -0.03 12.45 11.19
N ASN A 40 -0.01 13.69 11.64
CA ASN A 40 1.00 14.67 11.25
C ASN A 40 2.34 14.49 11.96
N SER A 41 2.38 13.80 13.09
CA SER A 41 3.61 13.55 13.83
C SER A 41 3.61 12.21 14.55
N LEU A 42 4.82 11.71 14.90
CA LEU A 42 4.96 10.55 15.77
C LEU A 42 4.37 10.83 17.17
N ALA A 43 4.42 12.07 17.62
CA ALA A 43 3.86 12.49 18.90
C ALA A 43 2.34 12.31 18.95
N ASP A 44 1.62 12.69 17.88
CA ASP A 44 0.16 12.50 17.78
C ASP A 44 -0.22 11.02 17.86
N LEU A 45 0.61 10.17 17.27
CA LEU A 45 0.41 8.73 17.31
C LEU A 45 0.68 8.12 18.68
N LEU A 46 1.72 8.59 19.35
CA LEU A 46 2.05 8.17 20.72
C LEU A 46 0.95 8.58 21.70
N GLN A 47 0.46 9.82 21.62
CA GLN A 47 -0.63 10.31 22.44
C GLN A 47 -1.91 9.48 22.25
N ALA A 48 -2.27 9.19 21.00
CA ALA A 48 -3.43 8.37 20.69
C ALA A 48 -3.30 6.92 21.20
N LEU A 49 -2.07 6.39 21.27
CA LEU A 49 -1.80 5.05 21.79
C LEU A 49 -1.80 5.00 23.32
N GLU A 50 -1.36 6.05 23.99
CA GLU A 50 -1.42 6.18 25.46
C GLU A 50 -2.86 6.21 25.95
N ASP A 51 -3.77 6.85 25.22
CA ASP A 51 -5.19 6.93 25.57
C ASP A 51 -5.91 5.58 25.49
N GLU A 52 -5.41 4.63 24.70
CA GLU A 52 -6.02 3.29 24.54
C GLU A 52 -5.76 2.32 25.70
N ARG A 53 -4.90 2.63 26.67
CA ARG A 53 -4.57 1.84 27.87
C ARG A 53 -4.27 0.34 27.67
N ASN A 54 -4.00 -0.09 26.44
CA ASN A 54 -3.70 -1.49 26.11
C ASN A 54 -2.27 -1.62 25.58
N LEU A 55 -1.32 -1.65 26.52
CA LEU A 55 0.12 -1.56 26.24
C LEU A 55 0.65 -2.59 25.21
N PRO A 56 0.35 -3.89 25.27
CA PRO A 56 0.88 -4.85 24.29
C PRO A 56 0.38 -4.59 22.87
N ARG A 57 -0.89 -4.23 22.72
CA ARG A 57 -1.50 -3.89 21.43
C ARG A 57 -0.94 -2.56 20.89
N SER A 58 -0.77 -1.58 21.76
CA SER A 58 -0.19 -0.29 21.41
C SER A 58 1.26 -0.43 20.93
N VAL A 59 2.08 -1.27 21.58
CA VAL A 59 3.45 -1.53 21.15
C VAL A 59 3.50 -2.18 19.76
N ALA A 60 2.67 -3.18 19.48
CA ALA A 60 2.61 -3.84 18.18
C ALA A 60 2.16 -2.87 17.07
N VAL A 61 1.18 -2.01 17.36
CA VAL A 61 0.72 -0.97 16.45
C VAL A 61 1.83 0.03 16.19
N LEU A 62 2.50 0.53 17.23
CA LEU A 62 3.59 1.48 17.13
C LEU A 62 4.75 0.93 16.27
N GLN A 63 5.15 -0.32 16.49
CA GLN A 63 6.17 -1.00 15.68
C GLN A 63 5.79 -1.04 14.19
N LYS A 64 4.52 -1.36 13.90
CA LYS A 64 3.99 -1.37 12.53
C LYS A 64 4.00 0.03 11.89
N MET A 65 3.66 1.05 12.66
CA MET A 65 3.67 2.44 12.20
C MET A 65 5.11 2.93 11.94
N LEU A 66 6.04 2.64 12.84
CA LEU A 66 7.45 2.94 12.64
C LEU A 66 8.03 2.23 11.42
N ALA A 67 7.66 0.97 11.19
CA ALA A 67 8.06 0.24 9.98
C ALA A 67 7.52 0.93 8.72
N ARG A 68 6.24 1.32 8.69
CA ARG A 68 5.65 2.05 7.55
C ARG A 68 6.28 3.43 7.35
N HIS A 69 6.57 4.15 8.43
CA HIS A 69 7.26 5.43 8.34
C HIS A 69 8.65 5.27 7.69
N ARG A 70 9.44 4.28 8.11
CA ARG A 70 10.73 3.96 7.48
C ARG A 70 10.58 3.57 6.01
N ASP A 71 9.57 2.78 5.67
CA ASP A 71 9.28 2.42 4.28
C ASP A 71 8.95 3.66 3.45
N ARG A 72 8.12 4.57 3.99
CA ARG A 72 7.79 5.85 3.35
C ARG A 72 9.03 6.69 3.10
N GLN A 73 9.90 6.85 4.10
CA GLN A 73 11.16 7.59 3.97
C GLN A 73 12.06 6.97 2.88
N THR A 74 12.18 5.63 2.86
CA THR A 74 12.93 4.93 1.80
C THR A 74 12.41 5.29 0.41
N VAL A 75 11.10 5.21 0.20
CA VAL A 75 10.49 5.52 -1.10
C VAL A 75 10.67 7.01 -1.46
N GLN A 76 10.47 7.92 -0.51
CA GLN A 76 10.67 9.35 -0.74
C GLN A 76 12.11 9.68 -1.11
N THR A 77 13.09 9.04 -0.47
CA THR A 77 14.51 9.18 -0.83
C THR A 77 14.76 8.68 -2.25
N MET A 78 14.25 7.52 -2.63
CA MET A 78 14.39 6.97 -3.99
C MET A 78 13.80 7.90 -5.05
N ILE A 79 12.63 8.49 -4.77
CA ILE A 79 12.01 9.49 -5.66
C ILE A 79 12.91 10.72 -5.79
N ALA A 80 13.36 11.28 -4.67
CA ALA A 80 14.19 12.49 -4.65
C ALA A 80 15.57 12.30 -5.32
N THR A 81 16.10 11.07 -5.30
CA THR A 81 17.41 10.75 -5.91
C THR A 81 17.31 10.16 -7.33
N GLY A 82 16.10 10.12 -7.92
CA GLY A 82 15.89 9.60 -9.27
C GLY A 82 16.09 8.09 -9.41
N GLN A 83 15.96 7.33 -8.32
CA GLN A 83 16.13 5.87 -8.30
C GLN A 83 14.84 5.10 -8.64
N VAL A 84 13.86 5.77 -9.20
CA VAL A 84 12.63 5.16 -9.73
C VAL A 84 12.83 4.90 -11.21
N LEU A 85 12.68 3.66 -11.62
CA LEU A 85 12.67 3.30 -13.03
C LEU A 85 11.26 3.52 -13.59
N TRP A 86 11.18 4.10 -14.79
CA TRP A 86 9.93 4.35 -15.46
C TRP A 86 9.85 3.62 -16.79
N ALA A 87 8.69 3.07 -17.07
CA ALA A 87 8.29 2.62 -18.40
C ALA A 87 6.93 3.26 -18.70
N ASP A 88 6.95 4.42 -19.34
CA ASP A 88 5.83 5.34 -19.56
C ASP A 88 5.17 5.75 -18.21
N ASP A 89 3.95 5.32 -17.94
CA ASP A 89 3.18 5.57 -16.73
C ASP A 89 3.32 4.48 -15.64
N ILE A 90 4.29 3.58 -15.82
CA ILE A 90 4.57 2.49 -14.89
C ILE A 90 5.86 2.78 -14.13
N ALA A 91 5.75 2.92 -12.81
CA ALA A 91 6.88 3.15 -11.92
C ALA A 91 7.40 1.85 -11.31
N CYS A 92 8.72 1.66 -11.29
CA CYS A 92 9.36 0.51 -10.66
C CYS A 92 10.41 0.96 -9.62
N LEU A 93 10.28 0.44 -8.41
CA LEU A 93 11.23 0.61 -7.32
C LEU A 93 11.92 -0.72 -7.04
N ILE A 94 13.26 -0.72 -7.08
CA ILE A 94 14.09 -1.87 -6.69
C ILE A 94 14.67 -1.56 -5.32
N VAL A 95 14.18 -2.25 -4.29
CA VAL A 95 14.54 -2.01 -2.89
C VAL A 95 15.33 -3.18 -2.30
N GLU A 96 16.26 -2.91 -1.39
CA GLU A 96 17.11 -3.92 -0.78
C GLU A 96 16.36 -4.85 0.19
N ARG A 97 15.24 -4.40 0.73
CA ARG A 97 14.41 -5.15 1.67
C ARG A 97 12.93 -5.07 1.33
N LYS A 98 12.18 -5.99 1.87
CA LYS A 98 10.71 -5.94 1.76
C LYS A 98 10.17 -4.67 2.42
N ILE A 99 9.45 -3.84 1.66
CA ILE A 99 8.69 -2.68 2.14
C ILE A 99 7.18 -2.91 1.95
N ASP A 100 6.34 -2.05 2.52
CA ASP A 100 4.89 -2.07 2.24
C ASP A 100 4.60 -1.44 0.87
N ALA A 101 4.42 -2.26 -0.15
CA ALA A 101 4.10 -1.79 -1.50
C ALA A 101 2.75 -1.04 -1.60
N GLY A 102 1.88 -1.16 -0.60
CA GLY A 102 0.59 -0.48 -0.59
C GLY A 102 0.68 1.03 -0.33
N LEU A 103 1.82 1.52 0.17
CA LEU A 103 2.02 2.95 0.41
C LEU A 103 2.53 3.70 -0.86
N VAL A 104 3.11 2.97 -1.81
CA VAL A 104 3.82 3.59 -2.95
C VAL A 104 2.91 4.33 -3.92
N PRO A 105 1.69 3.85 -4.26
CA PRO A 105 0.76 4.59 -5.13
C PRO A 105 0.45 6.01 -4.66
N ALA A 106 0.37 6.23 -3.35
CA ALA A 106 0.13 7.55 -2.78
C ALA A 106 1.36 8.50 -2.84
N LEU A 107 2.55 7.94 -3.07
CA LEU A 107 3.82 8.69 -3.18
C LEU A 107 4.22 8.95 -4.64
N LEU A 108 3.61 8.25 -5.58
CA LEU A 108 3.80 8.37 -7.03
C LEU A 108 2.42 8.52 -7.69
N PRO A 109 1.74 9.65 -7.46
CA PRO A 109 0.37 9.86 -7.94
C PRO A 109 0.25 9.88 -9.46
N GLU A 110 1.33 10.16 -10.19
CA GLU A 110 1.42 10.14 -11.64
C GLU A 110 1.51 8.72 -12.22
N ALA A 111 1.86 7.74 -11.41
CA ALA A 111 1.96 6.36 -11.88
C ALA A 111 0.57 5.72 -12.03
N ARG A 112 0.33 5.09 -13.16
CA ARG A 112 -0.84 4.24 -13.40
C ARG A 112 -0.67 2.85 -12.78
N VAL A 113 0.54 2.31 -12.84
CA VAL A 113 0.93 1.05 -12.19
C VAL A 113 2.22 1.26 -11.41
N VAL A 114 2.29 0.68 -10.23
CA VAL A 114 3.50 0.71 -9.40
C VAL A 114 4.00 -0.71 -9.18
N MET A 115 5.27 -0.93 -9.49
CA MET A 115 5.99 -2.16 -9.23
C MET A 115 7.02 -1.95 -8.12
N VAL A 116 7.03 -2.84 -7.14
CA VAL A 116 8.01 -2.85 -6.05
C VAL A 116 8.71 -4.20 -6.04
N THR A 117 10.01 -4.18 -6.29
CA THR A 117 10.86 -5.35 -6.32
C THR A 117 11.79 -5.39 -5.12
N SER A 118 11.92 -6.53 -4.50
CA SER A 118 12.88 -6.77 -3.43
C SER A 118 13.45 -8.18 -3.52
N PRO A 119 14.65 -8.45 -2.99
CA PRO A 119 15.17 -9.80 -2.95
C PRO A 119 14.26 -10.72 -2.12
N MET A 120 14.24 -11.98 -2.49
CA MET A 120 13.63 -13.03 -1.68
C MET A 120 14.49 -13.30 -0.43
N PRO A 121 13.93 -13.85 0.66
CA PRO A 121 14.71 -14.24 1.82
C PRO A 121 15.84 -15.22 1.46
N PRO A 122 16.97 -15.22 2.20
CA PRO A 122 18.01 -16.22 2.02
C PRO A 122 17.47 -17.65 2.06
N GLY A 123 17.97 -18.50 1.17
CA GLY A 123 17.51 -19.89 1.03
C GLY A 123 16.26 -20.06 0.15
N SER A 124 15.67 -18.99 -0.36
CA SER A 124 14.59 -19.08 -1.34
C SER A 124 15.10 -19.62 -2.68
N PRO A 125 14.32 -20.44 -3.39
CA PRO A 125 14.73 -21.01 -4.67
C PRO A 125 14.84 -19.98 -5.80
N ARG A 126 14.22 -18.82 -5.63
CA ARG A 126 14.18 -17.75 -6.62
C ARG A 126 14.69 -16.42 -6.04
N ARG A 127 15.14 -15.50 -6.90
CA ARG A 127 15.87 -14.28 -6.50
C ARG A 127 14.96 -13.15 -6.06
N TRP A 128 13.86 -12.92 -6.78
CA TRP A 128 13.09 -11.69 -6.67
C TRP A 128 11.66 -11.91 -6.20
N ARG A 129 11.23 -11.00 -5.34
CA ARG A 129 9.83 -10.77 -5.00
C ARG A 129 9.38 -9.51 -5.70
N ILE A 130 8.43 -9.64 -6.61
CA ILE A 130 7.83 -8.51 -7.31
C ILE A 130 6.39 -8.34 -6.82
N ARG A 131 6.01 -7.12 -6.53
CA ARG A 131 4.65 -6.72 -6.18
C ARG A 131 4.20 -5.62 -7.12
N VAL A 132 3.04 -5.81 -7.72
CA VAL A 132 2.41 -4.85 -8.62
C VAL A 132 1.16 -4.30 -7.94
N ARG A 133 0.96 -3.01 -8.01
CA ARG A 133 -0.19 -2.28 -7.48
C ARG A 133 -0.76 -1.36 -8.53
N LEU A 134 -2.08 -1.17 -8.53
CA LEU A 134 -2.67 -0.06 -9.25
C LEU A 134 -2.24 1.26 -8.62
N GLY A 135 -1.86 2.22 -9.44
CA GLY A 135 -1.65 3.61 -9.08
C GLY A 135 -2.98 4.37 -9.00
N LEU A 136 -2.89 5.67 -8.77
CA LEU A 136 -4.09 6.53 -8.69
C LEU A 136 -4.70 6.83 -10.07
N GLN A 137 -3.93 6.67 -11.15
CA GLN A 137 -4.36 6.92 -12.53
C GLN A 137 -4.87 5.65 -13.25
N ALA A 138 -5.13 4.57 -12.53
CA ALA A 138 -5.39 3.24 -13.11
C ALA A 138 -6.88 2.99 -13.40
N GLU A 139 -7.59 3.93 -13.99
CA GLU A 139 -9.00 3.75 -14.34
C GLU A 139 -9.18 2.55 -15.29
N GLY A 140 -10.16 1.69 -14.95
CA GLY A 140 -10.55 0.54 -15.76
C GLY A 140 -9.58 -0.64 -15.79
N LEU A 141 -8.34 -0.49 -15.28
CA LEU A 141 -7.33 -1.54 -15.33
C LEU A 141 -7.53 -2.56 -14.20
N MET A 142 -7.46 -3.85 -14.54
CA MET A 142 -7.51 -4.96 -13.60
C MET A 142 -6.24 -5.80 -13.69
N LEU A 143 -5.40 -5.78 -12.67
CA LEU A 143 -4.10 -6.47 -12.69
C LEU A 143 -4.22 -8.00 -12.87
N ASN A 144 -5.25 -8.62 -12.29
CA ASN A 144 -5.44 -10.07 -12.37
C ASN A 144 -5.78 -10.59 -13.78
N THR A 145 -6.15 -9.70 -14.71
CA THR A 145 -6.43 -10.05 -16.12
C THR A 145 -5.20 -9.91 -17.03
N LEU A 146 -4.10 -9.32 -16.54
CA LEU A 146 -2.91 -9.00 -17.34
C LEU A 146 -2.08 -10.23 -17.72
N GLY A 147 -2.31 -11.41 -17.13
CA GLY A 147 -1.55 -12.62 -17.43
C GLY A 147 -0.06 -12.52 -17.12
N LEU A 148 0.33 -11.79 -16.08
CA LEU A 148 1.73 -11.61 -15.68
C LEU A 148 2.34 -12.92 -15.17
N PRO A 149 3.58 -13.25 -15.56
CA PRO A 149 4.21 -14.51 -15.22
C PRO A 149 4.44 -14.64 -13.70
N ASP A 150 4.31 -15.87 -13.20
CA ASP A 150 4.57 -16.25 -11.80
C ASP A 150 3.90 -15.34 -10.78
N SER A 151 2.79 -14.71 -11.12
CA SER A 151 2.08 -13.77 -10.24
C SER A 151 0.69 -14.27 -9.87
N GLY A 152 0.25 -13.87 -8.68
CA GLY A 152 -1.11 -14.14 -8.22
C GLY A 152 -1.59 -13.03 -7.30
N GLY A 153 -2.90 -12.80 -7.28
CA GLY A 153 -3.47 -11.75 -6.44
C GLY A 153 -4.88 -11.36 -6.79
N ARG A 154 -5.19 -10.08 -6.57
CA ARG A 154 -6.50 -9.46 -6.78
C ARG A 154 -6.43 -8.48 -7.95
N TRP A 155 -7.60 -7.95 -8.34
CA TRP A 155 -7.73 -6.96 -9.40
C TRP A 155 -6.80 -5.72 -9.23
N ASN A 156 -6.49 -5.33 -7.99
CA ASN A 156 -5.67 -4.14 -7.67
C ASN A 156 -4.27 -4.46 -7.14
N ALA A 157 -3.92 -5.75 -7.01
CA ALA A 157 -2.68 -6.14 -6.34
C ALA A 157 -2.22 -7.54 -6.73
N LEU A 158 -1.04 -7.66 -7.31
CA LEU A 158 -0.38 -8.93 -7.62
C LEU A 158 0.94 -9.09 -6.85
N SER A 159 1.38 -10.34 -6.70
CA SER A 159 2.69 -10.66 -6.13
C SER A 159 3.21 -11.99 -6.63
N THR A 160 4.49 -12.03 -6.99
CA THR A 160 5.19 -13.27 -7.32
C THR A 160 5.53 -14.11 -6.10
N SER A 161 5.58 -13.49 -4.89
CA SER A 161 5.93 -14.22 -3.66
C SER A 161 4.95 -15.32 -3.28
N ARG A 162 3.72 -15.30 -3.81
CA ARG A 162 2.73 -16.38 -3.60
C ARG A 162 3.12 -17.68 -4.30
N LEU A 163 3.90 -17.57 -5.37
CA LEU A 163 4.40 -18.68 -6.17
C LEU A 163 5.91 -18.89 -5.98
N GLY A 164 6.45 -18.45 -4.83
CA GLY A 164 7.85 -18.66 -4.45
C GLY A 164 8.85 -17.64 -5.01
N GLY A 165 8.37 -16.55 -5.62
CA GLY A 165 9.22 -15.53 -6.25
C GLY A 165 9.41 -15.74 -7.75
N ILE A 166 10.40 -15.04 -8.35
CA ILE A 166 10.76 -15.13 -9.77
C ILE A 166 12.26 -14.90 -9.95
N ASP A 167 12.86 -15.48 -10.98
CA ASP A 167 14.29 -15.27 -11.34
C ASP A 167 14.48 -14.20 -12.41
N MET A 168 13.41 -13.83 -13.11
CA MET A 168 13.40 -12.76 -14.10
C MET A 168 13.90 -11.44 -13.49
N ALA A 169 14.77 -10.73 -14.20
CA ALA A 169 15.28 -9.43 -13.78
C ALA A 169 14.11 -8.41 -13.61
N PRO A 170 14.22 -7.49 -12.63
CA PRO A 170 13.18 -6.48 -12.40
C PRO A 170 12.85 -5.65 -13.63
N GLU A 171 13.86 -5.28 -14.41
CA GLU A 171 13.74 -4.48 -15.63
C GLU A 171 13.00 -5.23 -16.73
N GLU A 172 13.30 -6.54 -16.88
CA GLU A 172 12.59 -7.39 -17.82
C GLU A 172 11.12 -7.55 -17.40
N TYR A 173 10.87 -7.75 -16.10
CA TYR A 173 9.50 -7.86 -15.61
C TYR A 173 8.73 -6.54 -15.80
N LEU A 174 9.37 -5.40 -15.63
CA LEU A 174 8.78 -4.08 -15.91
C LEU A 174 8.31 -4.00 -17.36
N GLN A 175 9.12 -4.46 -18.31
CA GLN A 175 8.72 -4.51 -19.73
C GLN A 175 7.54 -5.44 -19.98
N ARG A 176 7.46 -6.57 -19.26
CA ARG A 176 6.30 -7.48 -19.34
C ARG A 176 5.02 -6.82 -18.80
N VAL A 177 5.14 -6.07 -17.70
CA VAL A 177 4.01 -5.31 -17.15
C VAL A 177 3.54 -4.29 -18.17
N ARG A 178 4.45 -3.50 -18.75
CA ARG A 178 4.14 -2.51 -19.79
C ARG A 178 3.40 -3.16 -20.96
N GLN A 179 3.96 -4.19 -21.56
CA GLN A 179 3.34 -4.89 -22.70
C GLN A 179 1.95 -5.46 -22.37
N ALA A 180 1.74 -5.87 -21.11
CA ALA A 180 0.44 -6.38 -20.68
C ALA A 180 -0.58 -5.26 -20.49
N VAL A 181 -0.16 -4.09 -19.99
CA VAL A 181 -1.00 -2.89 -19.89
C VAL A 181 -1.39 -2.40 -21.27
N ASP A 182 -0.43 -2.26 -22.19
CA ASP A 182 -0.68 -1.82 -23.58
C ASP A 182 -1.70 -2.72 -24.29
N ARG A 183 -1.63 -4.04 -24.07
CA ARG A 183 -2.62 -4.98 -24.64
C ARG A 183 -4.00 -4.80 -24.01
N ALA A 184 -4.07 -4.50 -22.71
CA ALA A 184 -5.34 -4.29 -22.04
C ALA A 184 -6.02 -2.99 -22.49
N ASP A 185 -5.25 -1.98 -22.87
CA ASP A 185 -5.77 -0.72 -23.39
C ASP A 185 -6.29 -0.80 -24.85
N GLN A 186 -5.87 -1.83 -25.57
CA GLN A 186 -6.29 -2.09 -26.95
C GLN A 186 -7.50 -3.04 -27.05
N ALA A 187 -7.92 -3.63 -25.93
CA ALA A 187 -9.00 -4.61 -25.88
C ALA A 187 -10.37 -3.99 -25.58
#